data_b858918de0342192f33714172df7a689
#
_entry.id   b858918de0342192f33714172df7a689
#
_cell.length_a   1.000
_cell.length_b   1.000
_cell.length_c   1.000
_cell.angle_alpha   90.00
_cell.angle_beta   90.00
_cell.angle_gamma   90.00
#
_symmetry.space_group_name_H-M   'P 1'
#
loop_
_entity.id
_entity.type
_entity.pdbx_description
1 polymer ?
#
loop_
_entity_poly.entity_id
_entity_poly.type
_entity_poly.pdbx_seq_one_letter_code
_entity_poly.pdbx_strand_id
1 'polypeptide(L)'
;IPLVLEGQGREFGDPYTRTVATMRYVADNFTDEKVKQTMLRLLAIEYMQNNGVRNTAELQNIANAYITDPQMLREYKEEFESHDLTAPGRPSPDFTATDLAGKSYTLADFRGKYLYIDMWATWCAPCKAELPHFRELVKKFEGRNIAFLGLSVDKDKAAWEKMAASGQLAGVQLLLGSGSRFQSDYNIEGIPHFILLDKEGKIVNADMLRPSSEDTERILNELEGI
;
A
#
# COMPACT_ATOMS: atom_id res chain seq x y z
N ILE A 1 -1.21 9.27 28.39
CA ILE A 1 0.25 9.02 28.23
C ILE A 1 0.93 10.20 27.52
N PRO A 2 0.50 10.66 26.30
CA PRO A 2 1.10 11.84 25.67
C PRO A 2 1.15 13.06 26.59
N LEU A 3 0.08 13.37 27.31
CA LEU A 3 -0.01 14.48 28.25
C LEU A 3 0.99 14.40 29.42
N VAL A 4 1.33 13.17 29.87
CA VAL A 4 2.32 12.97 30.94
C VAL A 4 3.74 13.24 30.44
N LEU A 5 4.03 12.87 29.19
CA LEU A 5 5.35 13.08 28.57
C LEU A 5 5.54 14.55 28.17
N GLU A 6 4.50 15.21 27.67
CA GLU A 6 4.50 16.67 27.41
C GLU A 6 4.72 17.49 28.68
N GLY A 7 4.13 17.09 29.81
CA GLY A 7 4.32 17.73 31.11
C GLY A 7 5.77 17.67 31.65
N GLN A 8 6.64 16.84 31.06
CA GLN A 8 8.07 16.75 31.37
C GLN A 8 8.95 17.65 30.48
N GLY A 9 8.36 18.51 29.63
CA GLY A 9 9.09 19.45 28.79
C GLY A 9 9.85 18.80 27.63
N ARG A 10 9.48 17.58 27.22
CA ARG A 10 10.07 16.90 26.08
C ARG A 10 9.23 17.17 24.82
N GLU A 11 9.79 17.95 23.90
CA GLU A 11 9.25 18.05 22.54
C GLU A 11 9.63 16.79 21.74
N PHE A 12 8.64 16.01 21.35
CA PHE A 12 8.82 14.89 20.46
C PHE A 12 8.52 15.37 19.03
N GLY A 13 9.58 15.64 18.24
CA GLY A 13 9.46 16.28 16.94
C GLY A 13 8.76 15.44 15.87
N ASP A 14 8.92 14.13 15.86
CA ASP A 14 8.36 13.23 14.85
C ASP A 14 7.56 12.06 15.47
N PRO A 15 6.63 11.46 14.70
CA PRO A 15 5.78 10.36 15.20
C PRO A 15 6.57 9.16 15.73
N TYR A 16 7.70 8.80 15.10
CA TYR A 16 8.51 7.67 15.51
C TYR A 16 9.11 7.88 16.90
N THR A 17 9.81 9.00 17.11
CA THR A 17 10.43 9.34 18.39
C THR A 17 9.40 9.39 19.50
N ARG A 18 8.21 9.94 19.22
CA ARG A 18 7.10 9.98 20.18
C ARG A 18 6.62 8.58 20.54
N THR A 19 6.39 7.73 19.56
CA THR A 19 5.89 6.36 19.78
C THR A 19 6.89 5.54 20.57
N VAL A 20 8.18 5.55 20.18
CA VAL A 20 9.24 4.83 20.88
C VAL A 20 9.37 5.29 22.35
N ALA A 21 9.35 6.60 22.60
CA ALA A 21 9.39 7.13 23.96
C ALA A 21 8.17 6.70 24.79
N THR A 22 6.98 6.68 24.18
CA THR A 22 5.76 6.21 24.84
C THR A 22 5.84 4.71 25.15
N MET A 23 6.33 3.89 24.21
CA MET A 23 6.51 2.45 24.43
C MET A 23 7.52 2.16 25.53
N ARG A 24 8.65 2.88 25.57
CA ARG A 24 9.63 2.76 26.69
C ARG A 24 8.99 3.11 28.02
N TYR A 25 8.26 4.23 28.10
CA TYR A 25 7.56 4.62 29.31
C TYR A 25 6.58 3.53 29.79
N VAL A 26 5.80 2.95 28.89
CA VAL A 26 4.89 1.83 29.18
C VAL A 26 5.67 0.62 29.68
N ALA A 27 6.74 0.24 29.01
CA ALA A 27 7.58 -0.90 29.39
C ALA A 27 8.16 -0.76 30.81
N ASP A 28 8.61 0.45 31.16
CA ASP A 28 9.31 0.71 32.43
C ASP A 28 8.38 0.95 33.61
N ASN A 29 7.17 1.48 33.39
CA ASN A 29 6.32 1.97 34.48
C ASN A 29 5.03 1.17 34.69
N PHE A 30 4.61 0.31 33.76
CA PHE A 30 3.41 -0.49 33.92
C PHE A 30 3.74 -1.85 34.55
N THR A 31 3.11 -2.14 35.67
CA THR A 31 3.34 -3.38 36.44
C THR A 31 2.36 -4.49 36.06
N ASP A 32 1.16 -4.16 35.56
CA ASP A 32 0.21 -5.15 35.04
C ASP A 32 0.69 -5.62 33.66
N GLU A 33 1.15 -6.86 33.57
CA GLU A 33 1.72 -7.43 32.36
C GLU A 33 0.74 -7.48 31.18
N LYS A 34 -0.55 -7.75 31.46
CA LYS A 34 -1.56 -7.81 30.39
C LYS A 34 -1.82 -6.42 29.82
N VAL A 35 -1.96 -5.41 30.69
CA VAL A 35 -2.14 -4.02 30.26
C VAL A 35 -0.91 -3.52 29.52
N LYS A 36 0.31 -3.80 30.04
CA LYS A 36 1.58 -3.44 29.42
C LYS A 36 1.67 -3.98 27.98
N GLN A 37 1.50 -5.27 27.81
CA GLN A 37 1.62 -5.93 26.49
C GLN A 37 0.53 -5.45 25.54
N THR A 38 -0.70 -5.26 26.00
CA THR A 38 -1.79 -4.72 25.18
C THR A 38 -1.45 -3.32 24.68
N MET A 39 -0.96 -2.45 25.55
CA MET A 39 -0.59 -1.08 25.16
C MET A 39 0.57 -1.04 24.19
N LEU A 40 1.62 -1.84 24.44
CA LEU A 40 2.77 -1.92 23.53
C LEU A 40 2.37 -2.40 22.14
N ARG A 41 1.53 -3.44 22.07
CA ARG A 41 1.00 -3.95 20.80
C ARG A 41 0.18 -2.88 20.06
N LEU A 42 -0.75 -2.22 20.73
CA LEU A 42 -1.59 -1.18 20.13
C LEU A 42 -0.75 0.00 19.60
N LEU A 43 0.21 0.49 20.39
CA LEU A 43 1.10 1.58 19.97
C LEU A 43 1.93 1.21 18.76
N ALA A 44 2.46 -0.03 18.72
CA ALA A 44 3.24 -0.51 17.59
C ALA A 44 2.39 -0.64 16.33
N ILE A 45 1.20 -1.24 16.43
CA ILE A 45 0.26 -1.41 15.31
C ILE A 45 -0.21 -0.05 14.79
N GLU A 46 -0.65 0.86 15.68
CA GLU A 46 -1.08 2.20 15.28
C GLU A 46 0.02 2.97 14.55
N TYR A 47 1.28 2.84 15.02
CA TYR A 47 2.40 3.46 14.32
C TYR A 47 2.58 2.88 12.91
N MET A 48 2.58 1.55 12.78
CA MET A 48 2.79 0.87 11.50
C MET A 48 1.70 1.21 10.48
N GLN A 49 0.45 1.25 10.90
CA GLN A 49 -0.70 1.59 10.06
C GLN A 49 -0.62 3.02 9.50
N ASN A 50 -0.08 3.96 10.27
CA ASN A 50 0.00 5.36 9.86
C ASN A 50 1.33 5.75 9.19
N ASN A 51 2.43 5.01 9.45
CA ASN A 51 3.78 5.43 9.04
C ASN A 51 4.58 4.32 8.35
N GLY A 52 4.04 3.10 8.24
CA GLY A 52 4.73 1.93 7.73
C GLY A 52 5.81 1.39 8.67
N VAL A 53 6.65 0.50 8.16
CA VAL A 53 7.64 -0.26 8.97
C VAL A 53 9.10 0.12 8.71
N ARG A 54 9.37 1.14 7.87
CA ARG A 54 10.75 1.55 7.58
C ARG A 54 11.40 2.21 8.80
N ASN A 55 12.67 1.83 9.06
CA ASN A 55 13.49 2.40 10.14
C ASN A 55 12.86 2.26 11.55
N THR A 56 12.10 1.19 11.78
CA THR A 56 11.38 0.93 13.04
C THR A 56 12.11 -0.04 13.97
N ALA A 57 13.43 -0.22 13.81
CA ALA A 57 14.20 -1.23 14.54
C ALA A 57 14.04 -1.15 16.06
N GLU A 58 14.02 0.05 16.63
CA GLU A 58 13.87 0.22 18.07
C GLU A 58 12.45 -0.10 18.56
N LEU A 59 11.42 0.33 17.83
CA LEU A 59 10.04 -0.06 18.09
C LEU A 59 9.87 -1.58 18.08
N GLN A 60 10.45 -2.25 17.07
CA GLN A 60 10.44 -3.72 16.97
C GLN A 60 11.17 -4.38 18.14
N ASN A 61 12.32 -3.84 18.55
CA ASN A 61 13.08 -4.37 19.69
C ASN A 61 12.25 -4.31 20.98
N ILE A 62 11.55 -3.20 21.24
CA ILE A 62 10.68 -3.06 22.41
C ILE A 62 9.51 -4.04 22.30
N ALA A 63 8.82 -4.10 21.17
CA ALA A 63 7.70 -4.99 20.97
C ALA A 63 8.10 -6.46 21.19
N ASN A 64 9.19 -6.91 20.57
CA ASN A 64 9.69 -8.28 20.70
C ASN A 64 10.21 -8.63 22.12
N ALA A 65 10.72 -7.66 22.85
CA ALA A 65 11.21 -7.89 24.23
C ALA A 65 10.07 -8.02 25.25
N TYR A 66 8.99 -7.30 25.07
CA TYR A 66 7.96 -7.16 26.09
C TYR A 66 6.60 -7.77 25.73
N ILE A 67 6.31 -8.04 24.47
CA ILE A 67 5.09 -8.76 24.07
C ILE A 67 5.39 -10.26 24.09
N THR A 68 5.08 -10.92 25.21
CA THR A 68 5.35 -12.33 25.46
C THR A 68 4.10 -13.21 25.37
N ASP A 69 2.88 -12.62 25.40
CA ASP A 69 1.64 -13.35 25.15
C ASP A 69 1.62 -13.87 23.72
N PRO A 70 1.43 -15.19 23.50
CA PRO A 70 1.55 -15.79 22.17
C PRO A 70 0.54 -15.28 21.16
N GLN A 71 -0.66 -14.88 21.61
CA GLN A 71 -1.69 -14.35 20.73
C GLN A 71 -1.33 -12.91 20.33
N MET A 72 -1.01 -12.06 21.29
CA MET A 72 -0.62 -10.66 21.05
C MET A 72 0.62 -10.57 20.16
N LEU A 73 1.59 -11.47 20.37
CA LEU A 73 2.81 -11.51 19.56
C LEU A 73 2.54 -11.95 18.11
N ARG A 74 1.61 -12.90 17.91
CA ARG A 74 1.18 -13.28 16.55
C ARG A 74 0.52 -12.09 15.84
N GLU A 75 -0.47 -11.46 16.48
CA GLU A 75 -1.18 -10.31 15.92
C GLU A 75 -0.21 -9.17 15.54
N TYR A 76 0.77 -8.88 16.41
CA TYR A 76 1.80 -7.88 16.11
C TYR A 76 2.67 -8.28 14.90
N LYS A 77 3.10 -9.54 14.83
CA LYS A 77 3.95 -10.03 13.74
C LYS A 77 3.22 -10.09 12.40
N GLU A 78 1.98 -10.54 12.40
CA GLU A 78 1.13 -10.57 11.20
C GLU A 78 0.94 -9.17 10.64
N GLU A 79 0.67 -8.19 11.51
CA GLU A 79 0.57 -6.78 11.11
C GLU A 79 1.90 -6.25 10.56
N PHE A 80 3.01 -6.52 11.26
CA PHE A 80 4.35 -6.12 10.81
C PHE A 80 4.69 -6.71 9.43
N GLU A 81 4.52 -8.02 9.25
CA GLU A 81 4.80 -8.72 8.00
C GLU A 81 3.95 -8.17 6.84
N SER A 82 2.70 -7.89 7.10
CA SER A 82 1.77 -7.29 6.14
C SER A 82 2.27 -5.93 5.63
N HIS A 83 2.66 -5.04 6.54
CA HIS A 83 3.24 -3.74 6.16
C HIS A 83 4.65 -3.85 5.57
N ASP A 84 5.45 -4.84 5.98
CA ASP A 84 6.79 -5.08 5.43
C ASP A 84 6.72 -5.58 3.99
N LEU A 85 5.75 -6.43 3.66
CA LEU A 85 5.55 -6.93 2.29
C LEU A 85 5.33 -5.79 1.28
N THR A 86 4.66 -4.72 1.69
CA THR A 86 4.30 -3.59 0.83
C THR A 86 5.16 -2.34 1.06
N ALA A 87 6.22 -2.47 1.85
CA ALA A 87 7.13 -1.35 2.10
C ALA A 87 7.88 -0.92 0.81
N PRO A 88 8.13 0.39 0.62
CA PRO A 88 8.90 0.88 -0.51
C PRO A 88 10.27 0.20 -0.64
N GLY A 89 10.63 -0.22 -1.85
CA GLY A 89 11.84 -0.97 -2.18
C GLY A 89 11.71 -2.49 -2.06
N ARG A 90 10.62 -3.03 -1.49
CA ARG A 90 10.32 -4.46 -1.51
C ARG A 90 9.84 -4.89 -2.90
N PRO A 91 10.11 -6.13 -3.32
CA PRO A 91 9.48 -6.69 -4.50
C PRO A 91 7.96 -6.69 -4.33
N SER A 92 7.23 -6.22 -5.34
CA SER A 92 5.77 -6.28 -5.32
C SER A 92 5.28 -7.73 -5.28
N PRO A 93 4.22 -8.04 -4.51
CA PRO A 93 3.41 -9.23 -4.75
C PRO A 93 3.05 -9.35 -6.24
N ASP A 94 3.04 -10.57 -6.76
CA ASP A 94 2.72 -10.82 -8.17
C ASP A 94 1.22 -11.06 -8.36
N PHE A 95 0.75 -10.91 -9.60
CA PHE A 95 -0.60 -11.25 -10.01
C PHE A 95 -0.62 -12.10 -11.27
N THR A 96 -1.72 -12.78 -11.50
CA THR A 96 -2.08 -13.33 -12.81
C THR A 96 -3.39 -12.69 -13.23
N ALA A 97 -3.39 -12.03 -14.39
CA ALA A 97 -4.55 -11.34 -14.93
C ALA A 97 -4.66 -11.56 -16.44
N THR A 98 -5.85 -11.37 -17.01
CA THR A 98 -6.08 -11.62 -18.44
C THR A 98 -6.61 -10.38 -19.14
N ASP A 99 -6.21 -10.19 -20.40
CA ASP A 99 -6.78 -9.17 -21.28
C ASP A 99 -8.09 -9.65 -21.94
N LEU A 100 -8.67 -8.77 -22.78
CA LEU A 100 -9.88 -9.10 -23.55
C LEU A 100 -9.71 -10.27 -24.53
N ALA A 101 -8.49 -10.54 -25.00
CA ALA A 101 -8.19 -11.66 -25.88
C ALA A 101 -7.93 -12.97 -25.11
N GLY A 102 -7.95 -12.92 -23.77
CA GLY A 102 -7.67 -14.06 -22.91
C GLY A 102 -6.17 -14.35 -22.72
N LYS A 103 -5.29 -13.45 -23.14
CA LYS A 103 -3.85 -13.57 -22.90
C LYS A 103 -3.57 -13.27 -21.44
N SER A 104 -2.79 -14.15 -20.78
CA SER A 104 -2.35 -13.96 -19.40
C SER A 104 -1.15 -13.03 -19.30
N TYR A 105 -1.15 -12.25 -18.22
CA TYR A 105 -0.09 -11.32 -17.84
C TYR A 105 0.26 -11.49 -16.38
N THR A 106 1.52 -11.19 -16.07
CA THR A 106 2.07 -11.11 -14.71
C THR A 106 2.88 -9.81 -14.59
N LEU A 107 3.40 -9.50 -13.40
CA LEU A 107 4.30 -8.35 -13.25
C LEU A 107 5.55 -8.43 -14.13
N ALA A 108 6.00 -9.62 -14.48
CA ALA A 108 7.17 -9.80 -15.35
C ALA A 108 6.99 -9.18 -16.74
N ASP A 109 5.76 -9.10 -17.25
CA ASP A 109 5.45 -8.50 -18.56
C ASP A 109 5.63 -6.97 -18.58
N PHE A 110 5.75 -6.34 -17.42
CA PHE A 110 5.90 -4.88 -17.27
C PHE A 110 7.33 -4.46 -16.85
N ARG A 111 8.25 -5.41 -16.70
CA ARG A 111 9.65 -5.11 -16.33
C ARG A 111 10.30 -4.14 -17.32
N GLY A 112 11.23 -3.32 -16.80
CA GLY A 112 11.94 -2.30 -17.57
C GLY A 112 11.22 -0.95 -17.64
N LYS A 113 9.97 -0.85 -17.17
CA LYS A 113 9.22 0.40 -17.07
C LYS A 113 8.69 0.60 -15.64
N TYR A 114 8.49 1.84 -15.25
CA TYR A 114 7.62 2.12 -14.10
C TYR A 114 6.22 1.59 -14.39
N LEU A 115 5.49 1.20 -13.36
CA LEU A 115 4.12 0.70 -13.50
C LEU A 115 3.20 1.43 -12.51
N TYR A 116 2.27 2.21 -13.05
CA TYR A 116 1.19 2.82 -12.28
C TYR A 116 -0.05 1.94 -12.43
N ILE A 117 -0.49 1.32 -11.32
CA ILE A 117 -1.62 0.38 -11.28
C ILE A 117 -2.84 1.10 -10.69
N ASP A 118 -3.97 1.02 -11.37
CA ASP A 118 -5.31 1.41 -10.90
C ASP A 118 -6.11 0.14 -10.60
N MET A 119 -6.37 -0.12 -9.31
CA MET A 119 -7.26 -1.19 -8.86
C MET A 119 -8.71 -0.69 -8.89
N TRP A 120 -9.54 -1.28 -9.74
CA TRP A 120 -10.87 -0.77 -10.00
C TRP A 120 -11.90 -1.87 -10.27
N ALA A 121 -13.18 -1.50 -10.43
CA ALA A 121 -14.24 -2.39 -10.91
C ALA A 121 -15.36 -1.63 -11.61
N THR A 122 -16.14 -2.31 -12.45
CA THR A 122 -17.25 -1.72 -13.22
C THR A 122 -18.38 -1.19 -12.34
N TRP A 123 -18.58 -1.77 -11.17
CA TRP A 123 -19.59 -1.36 -10.18
C TRP A 123 -19.11 -0.22 -9.25
N CYS A 124 -17.82 0.11 -9.28
CA CYS A 124 -17.21 1.11 -8.40
C CYS A 124 -17.41 2.52 -8.98
N ALA A 125 -18.37 3.28 -8.45
CA ALA A 125 -18.66 4.63 -8.90
C ALA A 125 -17.48 5.61 -8.69
N PRO A 126 -16.78 5.64 -7.54
CA PRO A 126 -15.58 6.46 -7.36
C PRO A 126 -14.46 6.11 -8.34
N CYS A 127 -14.26 4.81 -8.68
CA CYS A 127 -13.26 4.40 -9.67
C CYS A 127 -13.57 4.99 -11.05
N LYS A 128 -14.85 4.96 -11.45
CA LYS A 128 -15.30 5.54 -12.73
C LYS A 128 -15.10 7.06 -12.80
N ALA A 129 -15.15 7.76 -11.68
CA ALA A 129 -14.85 9.19 -11.63
C ALA A 129 -13.37 9.49 -11.92
N GLU A 130 -12.46 8.56 -11.62
CA GLU A 130 -11.03 8.71 -11.92
C GLU A 130 -10.66 8.41 -13.40
N LEU A 131 -11.51 7.71 -14.16
CA LEU A 131 -11.17 7.29 -15.54
C LEU A 131 -10.80 8.44 -16.49
N PRO A 132 -11.45 9.62 -16.48
CA PRO A 132 -11.03 10.75 -17.31
C PRO A 132 -9.60 11.20 -16.96
N HIS A 133 -9.29 11.33 -15.68
CA HIS A 133 -7.97 11.74 -15.18
C HIS A 133 -6.90 10.70 -15.49
N PHE A 134 -7.20 9.41 -15.30
CA PHE A 134 -6.31 8.31 -15.68
C PHE A 134 -5.98 8.34 -17.18
N ARG A 135 -6.97 8.59 -18.03
CA ARG A 135 -6.77 8.72 -19.49
C ARG A 135 -5.87 9.91 -19.83
N GLU A 136 -6.04 11.04 -19.16
CA GLU A 136 -5.16 12.20 -19.34
C GLU A 136 -3.72 11.90 -18.95
N LEU A 137 -3.50 11.21 -17.81
CA LEU A 137 -2.16 10.78 -17.43
C LEU A 137 -1.54 9.85 -18.45
N VAL A 138 -2.27 8.82 -18.93
CA VAL A 138 -1.79 7.92 -19.99
C VAL A 138 -1.33 8.71 -21.21
N LYS A 139 -2.12 9.71 -21.65
CA LYS A 139 -1.78 10.54 -22.79
C LYS A 139 -0.56 11.42 -22.55
N LYS A 140 -0.44 12.04 -21.36
CA LYS A 140 0.68 12.93 -20.98
C LYS A 140 2.02 12.18 -20.92
N PHE A 141 1.98 10.91 -20.54
CA PHE A 141 3.16 10.06 -20.39
C PHE A 141 3.39 9.12 -21.58
N GLU A 142 2.68 9.31 -22.68
CA GLU A 142 2.89 8.54 -23.92
C GLU A 142 4.33 8.64 -24.42
N GLY A 143 4.94 7.49 -24.73
CA GLY A 143 6.34 7.42 -25.17
C GLY A 143 7.38 7.50 -24.06
N ARG A 144 6.96 7.71 -22.81
CA ARG A 144 7.84 7.72 -21.63
C ARG A 144 8.00 6.32 -21.03
N ASN A 145 8.94 6.19 -20.12
CA ASN A 145 9.30 4.88 -19.55
C ASN A 145 8.41 4.46 -18.39
N ILE A 146 7.09 4.57 -18.58
CA ILE A 146 6.05 4.16 -17.63
C ILE A 146 4.92 3.44 -18.37
N ALA A 147 4.36 2.42 -17.74
CA ALA A 147 3.13 1.77 -18.16
C ALA A 147 2.00 2.09 -17.17
N PHE A 148 0.79 2.20 -17.69
CA PHE A 148 -0.42 2.40 -16.91
C PHE A 148 -1.31 1.17 -17.06
N LEU A 149 -1.68 0.58 -15.92
CA LEU A 149 -2.44 -0.67 -15.84
C LEU A 149 -3.74 -0.44 -15.07
N GLY A 150 -4.89 -0.66 -15.73
CA GLY A 150 -6.17 -0.84 -15.04
C GLY A 150 -6.33 -2.33 -14.70
N LEU A 151 -6.25 -2.66 -13.42
CA LEU A 151 -6.38 -4.02 -12.91
C LEU A 151 -7.74 -4.18 -12.25
N SER A 152 -8.69 -4.76 -12.98
CA SER A 152 -10.07 -4.94 -12.51
C SER A 152 -10.19 -6.11 -11.53
N VAL A 153 -10.94 -5.88 -10.45
CA VAL A 153 -11.33 -6.91 -9.47
C VAL A 153 -12.77 -7.40 -9.68
N ASP A 154 -13.34 -7.17 -10.87
CA ASP A 154 -14.70 -7.62 -11.18
C ASP A 154 -14.82 -9.15 -11.06
N LYS A 155 -15.89 -9.58 -10.41
CA LYS A 155 -16.31 -11.00 -10.43
C LYS A 155 -17.17 -11.31 -11.66
N ASP A 156 -17.88 -10.30 -12.19
CA ASP A 156 -18.64 -10.39 -13.44
C ASP A 156 -17.74 -10.08 -14.63
N LYS A 157 -17.18 -11.13 -15.21
CA LYS A 157 -16.32 -11.04 -16.39
C LYS A 157 -17.01 -10.36 -17.57
N ALA A 158 -18.33 -10.65 -17.80
CA ALA A 158 -19.06 -10.08 -18.93
C ALA A 158 -19.25 -8.55 -18.78
N ALA A 159 -19.50 -8.08 -17.56
CA ALA A 159 -19.55 -6.64 -17.27
C ALA A 159 -18.21 -5.96 -17.54
N TRP A 160 -17.10 -6.58 -17.11
CA TRP A 160 -15.76 -6.08 -17.36
C TRP A 160 -15.43 -6.06 -18.87
N GLU A 161 -15.68 -7.17 -19.60
CA GLU A 161 -15.44 -7.26 -21.04
C GLU A 161 -16.20 -6.17 -21.81
N LYS A 162 -17.46 -5.95 -21.48
CA LYS A 162 -18.28 -4.89 -22.08
C LYS A 162 -17.67 -3.50 -21.87
N MET A 163 -17.19 -3.22 -20.65
CA MET A 163 -16.59 -1.93 -20.35
C MET A 163 -15.20 -1.78 -20.97
N ALA A 164 -14.39 -2.82 -20.93
CA ALA A 164 -13.05 -2.81 -21.54
C ALA A 164 -13.11 -2.65 -23.07
N ALA A 165 -14.12 -3.22 -23.72
CA ALA A 165 -14.34 -3.06 -25.17
C ALA A 165 -14.96 -1.71 -25.57
N SER A 166 -15.45 -0.91 -24.63
CA SER A 166 -16.20 0.33 -24.90
C SER A 166 -15.34 1.49 -25.45
N GLY A 167 -14.01 1.39 -25.37
CA GLY A 167 -13.08 2.48 -25.70
C GLY A 167 -13.02 3.61 -24.65
N GLN A 168 -13.69 3.45 -23.51
CA GLN A 168 -13.67 4.43 -22.43
C GLN A 168 -12.43 4.33 -21.54
N LEU A 169 -11.74 3.19 -21.55
CA LEU A 169 -10.57 2.91 -20.75
C LEU A 169 -9.28 3.27 -21.50
N ALA A 170 -8.20 3.54 -20.77
CA ALA A 170 -6.87 3.83 -21.31
C ALA A 170 -5.82 2.93 -20.65
N GLY A 171 -4.63 2.87 -21.22
CA GLY A 171 -3.57 1.98 -20.75
C GLY A 171 -3.88 0.51 -20.99
N VAL A 172 -3.13 -0.38 -20.35
CA VAL A 172 -3.38 -1.82 -20.38
C VAL A 172 -4.54 -2.15 -19.46
N GLN A 173 -5.51 -2.95 -19.94
CA GLN A 173 -6.68 -3.31 -19.14
C GLN A 173 -6.72 -4.81 -18.92
N LEU A 174 -6.66 -5.22 -17.67
CA LEU A 174 -6.61 -6.62 -17.28
C LEU A 174 -7.68 -6.94 -16.23
N LEU A 175 -8.19 -8.16 -16.31
CA LEU A 175 -9.06 -8.73 -15.27
C LEU A 175 -8.23 -9.63 -14.36
N LEU A 176 -8.22 -9.31 -13.07
CA LEU A 176 -7.52 -10.09 -12.06
C LEU A 176 -8.13 -11.49 -11.93
N GLY A 177 -7.30 -12.52 -11.89
CA GLY A 177 -7.75 -13.91 -11.75
C GLY A 177 -8.50 -14.16 -10.44
N SER A 178 -9.56 -14.97 -10.50
CA SER A 178 -10.26 -15.42 -9.31
C SER A 178 -9.31 -16.20 -8.41
N GLY A 179 -9.24 -15.83 -7.13
CA GLY A 179 -8.32 -16.44 -6.16
C GLY A 179 -6.94 -15.77 -6.10
N SER A 180 -6.72 -14.67 -6.83
CA SER A 180 -5.52 -13.85 -6.64
C SER A 180 -5.46 -13.30 -5.22
N ARG A 181 -4.26 -13.35 -4.64
CA ARG A 181 -3.98 -12.77 -3.33
C ARG A 181 -3.50 -11.32 -3.41
N PHE A 182 -3.40 -10.76 -4.60
CA PHE A 182 -2.81 -9.43 -4.83
C PHE A 182 -3.45 -8.34 -3.95
N GLN A 183 -4.80 -8.34 -3.83
CA GLN A 183 -5.50 -7.39 -2.95
C GLN A 183 -5.16 -7.61 -1.47
N SER A 184 -5.19 -8.88 -1.01
CA SER A 184 -4.88 -9.20 0.38
C SER A 184 -3.41 -8.97 0.71
N ASP A 185 -2.50 -9.27 -0.21
CA ASP A 185 -1.07 -9.07 -0.03
C ASP A 185 -0.67 -7.58 0.03
N TYR A 186 -1.50 -6.70 -0.56
CA TYR A 186 -1.39 -5.24 -0.44
C TYR A 186 -2.27 -4.63 0.65
N ASN A 187 -3.00 -5.43 1.44
CA ASN A 187 -3.99 -4.95 2.43
C ASN A 187 -5.03 -3.98 1.83
N ILE A 188 -5.44 -4.19 0.59
CA ILE A 188 -6.42 -3.32 -0.07
C ILE A 188 -7.81 -3.64 0.44
N GLU A 189 -8.33 -2.79 1.33
CA GLU A 189 -9.69 -2.90 1.90
C GLU A 189 -10.77 -2.29 1.00
N GLY A 190 -10.39 -1.39 0.10
CA GLY A 190 -11.32 -0.68 -0.77
C GLY A 190 -10.71 -0.21 -2.09
N ILE A 191 -11.58 0.08 -3.07
CA ILE A 191 -11.20 0.64 -4.36
C ILE A 191 -11.94 1.98 -4.60
N PRO A 192 -11.38 2.93 -5.38
CA PRO A 192 -10.12 2.83 -6.12
C PRO A 192 -8.88 2.80 -5.21
N HIS A 193 -7.86 2.06 -5.60
CA HIS A 193 -6.56 2.03 -4.94
C HIS A 193 -5.45 2.06 -6.00
N PHE A 194 -4.39 2.82 -5.75
CA PHE A 194 -3.34 3.05 -6.73
C PHE A 194 -1.99 2.60 -6.19
N ILE A 195 -1.17 1.98 -7.06
CA ILE A 195 0.15 1.46 -6.70
C ILE A 195 1.15 1.96 -7.73
N LEU A 196 2.36 2.33 -7.29
CA LEU A 196 3.47 2.69 -8.16
C LEU A 196 4.64 1.73 -7.93
N LEU A 197 5.10 1.09 -9.00
CA LEU A 197 6.26 0.20 -9.02
C LEU A 197 7.39 0.79 -9.86
N ASP A 198 8.63 0.45 -9.51
CA ASP A 198 9.81 0.77 -10.31
C ASP A 198 10.02 -0.21 -11.49
N LYS A 199 11.09 0.02 -12.26
CA LYS A 199 11.46 -0.76 -13.45
C LYS A 199 11.82 -2.21 -13.13
N GLU A 200 12.25 -2.48 -11.90
CA GLU A 200 12.54 -3.83 -11.38
C GLU A 200 11.28 -4.48 -10.74
N GLY A 201 10.14 -3.78 -10.72
CA GLY A 201 8.88 -4.21 -10.09
C GLY A 201 8.96 -4.21 -8.57
N LYS A 202 9.77 -3.35 -7.99
CA LYS A 202 9.76 -3.05 -6.57
C LYS A 202 8.76 -1.93 -6.30
N ILE A 203 8.22 -1.93 -5.11
CA ILE A 203 7.25 -0.93 -4.67
C ILE A 203 7.95 0.42 -4.51
N VAL A 204 7.48 1.42 -5.22
CA VAL A 204 7.81 2.84 -4.99
C VAL A 204 6.82 3.42 -3.97
N ASN A 205 5.52 3.17 -4.21
CA ASN A 205 4.45 3.57 -3.31
C ASN A 205 3.30 2.57 -3.41
N ALA A 206 2.94 1.94 -2.27
CA ALA A 206 1.85 0.95 -2.19
C ALA A 206 0.46 1.60 -2.13
N ASP A 207 0.37 2.88 -1.75
CA ASP A 207 -0.85 3.69 -1.70
C ASP A 207 -0.59 5.03 -2.41
N MET A 208 -0.41 4.94 -3.74
CA MET A 208 -0.10 6.09 -4.58
C MET A 208 -1.32 6.99 -4.72
N LEU A 209 -1.08 8.29 -4.89
CA LEU A 209 -2.13 9.28 -5.14
C LEU A 209 -2.94 8.92 -6.38
N ARG A 210 -4.24 9.25 -6.32
CA ARG A 210 -5.18 9.05 -7.43
C ARG A 210 -4.87 9.97 -8.63
N PRO A 211 -5.30 9.60 -9.84
CA PRO A 211 -5.05 10.37 -11.05
C PRO A 211 -5.54 11.82 -10.99
N SER A 212 -6.64 12.08 -10.28
CA SER A 212 -7.22 13.44 -10.12
C SER A 212 -6.44 14.35 -9.16
N SER A 213 -5.47 13.82 -8.42
CA SER A 213 -4.62 14.64 -7.53
C SER A 213 -3.63 15.46 -8.33
N GLU A 214 -3.51 16.76 -8.01
CA GLU A 214 -2.55 17.68 -8.65
C GLU A 214 -1.09 17.23 -8.47
N ASP A 215 -0.79 16.53 -7.38
CA ASP A 215 0.57 16.04 -7.10
C ASP A 215 0.93 14.76 -7.86
N THR A 216 -0.02 14.00 -8.39
CA THR A 216 0.27 12.73 -9.07
C THR A 216 1.18 12.94 -10.27
N GLU A 217 0.86 13.90 -11.13
CA GLU A 217 1.68 14.22 -12.31
C GLU A 217 3.09 14.70 -11.92
N ARG A 218 3.19 15.52 -10.87
CA ARG A 218 4.48 16.00 -10.35
C ARG A 218 5.35 14.83 -9.87
N ILE A 219 4.80 13.96 -9.04
CA ILE A 219 5.53 12.78 -8.52
C ILE A 219 6.00 11.88 -9.66
N LEU A 220 5.15 11.60 -10.65
CA LEU A 220 5.54 10.80 -11.80
C LEU A 220 6.66 11.46 -12.62
N ASN A 221 6.66 12.80 -12.76
CA ASN A 221 7.70 13.52 -13.48
C ASN A 221 9.05 13.53 -12.74
N GLU A 222 9.06 13.34 -11.43
CA GLU A 222 10.29 13.28 -10.61
C GLU A 222 10.96 11.89 -10.63
N LEU A 223 10.34 10.88 -11.26
CA LEU A 223 10.91 9.54 -11.33
C LEU A 223 12.14 9.50 -12.24
N GLU A 224 13.20 8.85 -11.78
CA GLU A 224 14.48 8.79 -12.50
C GLU A 224 14.37 8.01 -13.81
N GLY A 225 14.69 8.68 -14.92
CA GLY A 225 14.67 8.05 -16.26
C GLY A 225 13.29 7.60 -16.73
N ILE A 226 12.26 8.34 -16.35
CA ILE A 226 10.89 8.16 -16.83
C ILE A 226 10.71 8.58 -18.29
#